data_d3c625cccf724e1c72e6cc691d7496da
#
_entry.id   d3c625cccf724e1c72e6cc691d7496da
#
_cell.length_a   1.000
_cell.length_b   1.000
_cell.length_c   1.000
_cell.angle_alpha   90.00
_cell.angle_beta   90.00
_cell.angle_gamma   90.00
#
_symmetry.space_group_name_H-M   'P 1'
#
loop_
_entity.id
_entity.type
_entity.pdbx_description
1 polymer ?
#
loop_
_entity_poly.entity_id
_entity_poly.type
_entity_poly.pdbx_seq_one_letter_code
_entity_poly.pdbx_strand_id
1 'polypeptide(L)'
;MSKRILLPAALLFVVAAYYSAGYHQLDEHFQILEFAAYKLGLAEATDLPWEYHERMRPALQPALAYTIHRVVGWFGHTDPFTVAFILRLLSGALTLTVAGLLYRRYVPRISAGVRLWFVLLLFFHWCAYYSGVRFSSENWSGLFAVIGLLLYPLSRSGDPHRFTGAGGHSAFLAGACFGLAFLFRYQVGIMVAGFGAWLLFVERERWTSIAAVVAGGLSALLLAYPLSYWLYGEWTLPAWNYLAANLIEGKAATYGTRPWYAYPVLVFLRGIPPLSLVYLVGTVGFCWWFRRDPLTWMVVAFVVVHSALARKDIRFLYPLIPLVPVLVAGAATAWQRRGADGWWRKPLTRWLVALSAATNFVLLLAVLLRPAASEIAPARFVNQAYPGAATLTGPDAEIIDAEGATARYYGRPRHQIDSLSLVRPGSCGPAPCLFVTHTRETPAPPAAGKLVFTDRPEWIDTVNLGGWADRQKWWYIYEFR
;
A
#
# COMPACT_ATOMS: atom_id res chain seq x y z
N MET A 1 -11.53 -11.11 21.50
CA MET A 1 -10.15 -11.34 21.05
C MET A 1 -9.21 -11.19 22.23
N SER A 2 -8.27 -12.10 22.43
CA SER A 2 -7.35 -12.08 23.58
C SER A 2 -6.34 -10.92 23.45
N LYS A 3 -6.09 -10.18 24.55
CA LYS A 3 -5.01 -9.18 24.65
C LYS A 3 -3.64 -9.77 24.26
N ARG A 4 -3.47 -11.11 24.47
CA ARG A 4 -2.25 -11.86 24.11
C ARG A 4 -1.95 -11.90 22.61
N ILE A 5 -2.93 -11.65 21.73
CA ILE A 5 -2.75 -11.59 20.27
C ILE A 5 -2.63 -10.13 19.82
N LEU A 6 -3.50 -9.26 20.34
CA LEU A 6 -3.56 -7.87 19.90
C LEU A 6 -2.31 -7.08 20.25
N LEU A 7 -1.78 -7.25 21.48
CA LEU A 7 -0.63 -6.48 21.92
C LEU A 7 0.63 -6.77 21.10
N PRO A 8 1.03 -8.04 20.86
CA PRO A 8 2.15 -8.34 19.97
C PRO A 8 1.93 -7.82 18.55
N ALA A 9 0.74 -8.00 17.98
CA ALA A 9 0.45 -7.51 16.63
C ALA A 9 0.56 -5.98 16.55
N ALA A 10 0.01 -5.25 17.53
CA ALA A 10 0.11 -3.80 17.59
C ALA A 10 1.57 -3.34 17.70
N LEU A 11 2.37 -3.99 18.56
CA LEU A 11 3.79 -3.69 18.69
C LEU A 11 4.53 -3.90 17.37
N LEU A 12 4.27 -5.01 16.67
CA LEU A 12 4.87 -5.26 15.36
C LEU A 12 4.44 -4.20 14.32
N PHE A 13 3.18 -3.72 14.34
CA PHE A 13 2.76 -2.62 13.47
C PHE A 13 3.50 -1.31 13.78
N VAL A 14 3.76 -1.01 15.05
CA VAL A 14 4.58 0.16 15.44
C VAL A 14 6.00 0.01 14.94
N VAL A 15 6.61 -1.17 15.13
CA VAL A 15 7.96 -1.48 14.63
C VAL A 15 8.02 -1.36 13.10
N ALA A 16 7.06 -1.97 12.39
CA ALA A 16 6.99 -1.86 10.94
C ALA A 16 6.81 -0.41 10.47
N ALA A 17 5.93 0.37 11.12
CA ALA A 17 5.73 1.78 10.80
C ALA A 17 7.01 2.61 10.99
N TYR A 18 7.83 2.29 11.99
CA TYR A 18 9.08 2.98 12.25
C TYR A 18 10.16 2.64 11.21
N TYR A 19 10.44 1.36 11.01
CA TYR A 19 11.54 0.91 10.14
C TYR A 19 11.19 0.96 8.66
N SER A 20 9.94 0.72 8.24
CA SER A 20 9.50 0.74 6.83
C SER A 20 9.39 2.17 6.28
N ALA A 21 10.44 2.99 6.49
CA ALA A 21 10.50 4.35 5.98
C ALA A 21 10.56 4.38 4.45
N GLY A 22 9.95 5.40 3.84
CA GLY A 22 9.88 5.55 2.39
C GLY A 22 8.63 4.93 1.77
N TYR A 23 8.76 4.38 0.59
CA TYR A 23 7.68 3.87 -0.26
C TYR A 23 8.11 2.56 -0.93
N HIS A 24 7.15 1.69 -1.25
CA HIS A 24 7.41 0.51 -2.07
C HIS A 24 7.20 0.80 -3.56
N GLN A 25 6.43 1.82 -3.87
CA GLN A 25 6.14 2.28 -5.23
C GLN A 25 6.18 3.81 -5.27
N LEU A 26 6.74 4.38 -6.32
CA LEU A 26 6.83 5.84 -6.51
C LEU A 26 5.46 6.54 -6.38
N ASP A 27 4.38 5.88 -6.81
CA ASP A 27 3.02 6.42 -6.71
C ASP A 27 2.61 6.76 -5.26
N GLU A 28 3.10 6.01 -4.24
CA GLU A 28 2.83 6.31 -2.82
C GLU A 28 3.41 7.66 -2.41
N HIS A 29 4.53 8.03 -3.00
CA HIS A 29 5.21 9.29 -2.73
C HIS A 29 4.66 10.40 -3.61
N PHE A 30 4.78 10.26 -4.94
CA PHE A 30 4.52 11.35 -5.87
C PHE A 30 3.03 11.73 -5.98
N GLN A 31 2.12 10.76 -5.92
CA GLN A 31 0.69 11.04 -6.06
C GLN A 31 -0.01 11.41 -4.75
N ILE A 32 0.68 11.28 -3.60
CA ILE A 32 0.09 11.56 -2.29
C ILE A 32 0.88 12.63 -1.56
N LEU A 33 2.18 12.37 -1.29
CA LEU A 33 2.99 13.27 -0.47
C LEU A 33 3.42 14.51 -1.25
N GLU A 34 3.82 14.39 -2.52
CA GLU A 34 4.17 15.55 -3.33
C GLU A 34 2.97 16.42 -3.67
N PHE A 35 1.77 15.83 -3.87
CA PHE A 35 0.53 16.61 -4.00
C PHE A 35 0.20 17.38 -2.72
N ALA A 36 0.47 16.79 -1.56
CA ALA A 36 0.34 17.49 -0.28
C ALA A 36 1.40 18.57 -0.13
N ALA A 37 2.67 18.32 -0.55
CA ALA A 37 3.76 19.27 -0.54
C ALA A 37 3.44 20.52 -1.38
N TYR A 38 2.85 20.33 -2.56
CA TYR A 38 2.37 21.43 -3.39
C TYR A 38 1.36 22.31 -2.64
N LYS A 39 0.39 21.73 -1.96
CA LYS A 39 -0.61 22.47 -1.18
C LYS A 39 -0.02 23.10 0.09
N LEU A 40 1.10 22.61 0.58
CA LEU A 40 1.87 23.21 1.69
C LEU A 40 2.80 24.34 1.22
N GLY A 41 2.93 24.58 -0.09
CA GLY A 41 3.87 25.57 -0.66
C GLY A 41 5.34 25.11 -0.63
N LEU A 42 5.59 23.79 -0.54
CA LEU A 42 6.92 23.19 -0.55
C LEU A 42 7.38 22.78 -1.96
N ALA A 43 6.42 22.59 -2.89
CA ALA A 43 6.63 22.21 -4.27
C ALA A 43 5.85 23.14 -5.21
N GLU A 44 6.33 23.26 -6.44
CA GLU A 44 5.61 23.93 -7.52
C GLU A 44 4.82 22.93 -8.37
N ALA A 45 3.89 23.41 -9.18
CA ALA A 45 3.11 22.53 -10.06
C ALA A 45 4.01 21.81 -11.09
N THR A 46 5.10 22.45 -11.51
CA THR A 46 6.11 21.92 -12.45
C THR A 46 6.93 20.77 -11.85
N ASP A 47 7.01 20.65 -10.53
CA ASP A 47 7.69 19.54 -9.85
C ASP A 47 6.82 18.25 -9.84
N LEU A 48 5.51 18.38 -10.15
CA LEU A 48 4.56 17.28 -9.99
C LEU A 48 4.52 16.36 -11.22
N PRO A 49 4.20 15.06 -11.05
CA PRO A 49 4.13 14.13 -12.15
C PRO A 49 2.97 14.45 -13.11
N TRP A 50 3.06 13.92 -14.32
CA TRP A 50 2.09 14.16 -15.41
C TRP A 50 0.63 13.90 -15.01
N GLU A 51 0.39 12.97 -14.09
CA GLU A 51 -0.96 12.65 -13.58
C GLU A 51 -1.63 13.83 -12.87
N TYR A 52 -0.82 14.75 -12.30
CA TYR A 52 -1.35 15.98 -11.73
C TYR A 52 -1.88 16.90 -12.83
N HIS A 53 -1.13 17.06 -13.91
CA HIS A 53 -1.49 17.91 -15.04
C HIS A 53 -2.72 17.39 -15.79
N GLU A 54 -2.90 16.06 -15.84
CA GLU A 54 -4.12 15.41 -16.35
C GLU A 54 -5.28 15.44 -15.35
N ARG A 55 -5.09 15.95 -14.14
CA ARG A 55 -6.12 16.04 -13.07
C ARG A 55 -6.83 14.70 -12.83
N MET A 56 -6.10 13.61 -12.83
CA MET A 56 -6.67 12.27 -12.85
C MET A 56 -6.53 11.51 -11.53
N ARG A 57 -5.91 12.11 -10.51
CA ARG A 57 -5.72 11.43 -9.22
C ARG A 57 -6.69 11.95 -8.15
N PRO A 58 -7.17 11.06 -7.24
CA PRO A 58 -8.08 11.47 -6.20
C PRO A 58 -7.39 12.37 -5.17
N ALA A 59 -8.08 13.44 -4.75
CA ALA A 59 -7.54 14.45 -3.83
C ALA A 59 -7.64 14.04 -2.35
N LEU A 60 -8.36 12.97 -2.00
CA LEU A 60 -8.66 12.61 -0.61
C LEU A 60 -7.41 12.28 0.22
N GLN A 61 -6.50 11.45 -0.30
CA GLN A 61 -5.27 11.11 0.42
C GLN A 61 -4.28 12.28 0.52
N PRO A 62 -4.01 13.05 -0.53
CA PRO A 62 -3.26 14.30 -0.41
C PRO A 62 -3.84 15.25 0.64
N ALA A 63 -5.17 15.41 0.69
CA ALA A 63 -5.83 16.25 1.68
C ALA A 63 -5.65 15.74 3.12
N LEU A 64 -5.69 14.42 3.33
CA LEU A 64 -5.38 13.81 4.63
C LEU A 64 -3.92 14.05 5.03
N ALA A 65 -2.96 13.83 4.12
CA ALA A 65 -1.55 14.08 4.38
C ALA A 65 -1.29 15.56 4.71
N TYR A 66 -1.87 16.48 3.93
CA TYR A 66 -1.85 17.92 4.19
C TYR A 66 -2.40 18.25 5.58
N THR A 67 -3.58 17.74 5.91
CA THR A 67 -4.24 18.02 7.20
C THR A 67 -3.38 17.53 8.37
N ILE A 68 -2.83 16.32 8.29
CA ILE A 68 -1.97 15.78 9.34
C ILE A 68 -0.69 16.61 9.48
N HIS A 69 -0.08 17.03 8.37
CA HIS A 69 1.08 17.91 8.40
C HIS A 69 0.75 19.24 9.10
N ARG A 70 -0.38 19.86 8.79
CA ARG A 70 -0.84 21.11 9.43
C ARG A 70 -1.10 20.93 10.93
N VAL A 71 -1.79 19.84 11.32
CA VAL A 71 -2.09 19.53 12.73
C VAL A 71 -0.80 19.29 13.52
N VAL A 72 0.12 18.53 12.99
CA VAL A 72 1.43 18.27 13.63
C VAL A 72 2.24 19.57 13.74
N GLY A 73 2.15 20.42 12.72
CA GLY A 73 2.77 21.76 12.71
C GLY A 73 2.27 22.68 13.83
N TRP A 74 1.01 22.55 14.28
CA TRP A 74 0.49 23.31 15.44
C TRP A 74 1.22 22.98 16.76
N PHE A 75 1.80 21.78 16.85
CA PHE A 75 2.62 21.37 17.99
C PHE A 75 4.12 21.68 17.83
N GLY A 76 4.48 22.51 16.84
CA GLY A 76 5.86 22.93 16.58
C GLY A 76 6.71 21.90 15.80
N HIS A 77 6.13 20.83 15.31
CA HIS A 77 6.82 19.79 14.55
C HIS A 77 6.48 19.89 13.06
N THR A 78 7.42 20.29 12.24
CA THR A 78 7.26 20.37 10.77
C THR A 78 8.15 19.37 10.04
N ASP A 79 8.78 18.44 10.78
CA ASP A 79 9.63 17.42 10.17
C ASP A 79 8.81 16.45 9.31
N PRO A 80 9.05 16.38 7.99
CA PRO A 80 8.27 15.56 7.09
C PRO A 80 8.41 14.05 7.37
N PHE A 81 9.53 13.62 7.95
CA PHE A 81 9.75 12.22 8.31
C PHE A 81 8.86 11.79 9.48
N THR A 82 8.64 12.69 10.44
CA THR A 82 7.70 12.48 11.55
C THR A 82 6.26 12.40 11.04
N VAL A 83 5.86 13.28 10.13
CA VAL A 83 4.52 13.23 9.52
C VAL A 83 4.33 11.92 8.75
N ALA A 84 5.30 11.52 7.93
CA ALA A 84 5.24 10.26 7.20
C ALA A 84 5.19 9.04 8.15
N PHE A 85 5.86 9.08 9.30
CA PHE A 85 5.76 8.06 10.33
C PHE A 85 4.34 7.99 10.93
N ILE A 86 3.72 9.12 11.24
CA ILE A 86 2.34 9.19 11.75
C ILE A 86 1.36 8.61 10.73
N LEU A 87 1.51 8.94 9.44
CA LEU A 87 0.68 8.37 8.37
C LEU A 87 0.80 6.84 8.30
N ARG A 88 2.01 6.29 8.50
CA ARG A 88 2.24 4.85 8.59
C ARG A 88 1.60 4.23 9.83
N LEU A 89 1.69 4.89 10.99
CA LEU A 89 1.02 4.45 12.22
C LEU A 89 -0.49 4.39 12.06
N LEU A 90 -1.10 5.41 11.45
CA LEU A 90 -2.53 5.45 11.17
C LEU A 90 -2.95 4.31 10.23
N SER A 91 -2.16 4.05 9.20
CA SER A 91 -2.40 2.93 8.29
C SER A 91 -2.31 1.58 9.00
N GLY A 92 -1.29 1.39 9.84
CA GLY A 92 -1.14 0.19 10.66
C GLY A 92 -2.29 -0.01 11.66
N ALA A 93 -2.73 1.06 12.32
CA ALA A 93 -3.86 1.04 13.24
C ALA A 93 -5.17 0.68 12.52
N LEU A 94 -5.41 1.25 11.34
CA LEU A 94 -6.57 0.93 10.50
C LEU A 94 -6.53 -0.54 10.05
N THR A 95 -5.37 -1.03 9.60
CA THR A 95 -5.17 -2.43 9.20
C THR A 95 -5.44 -3.38 10.37
N LEU A 96 -4.90 -3.10 11.55
CA LEU A 96 -5.13 -3.90 12.76
C LEU A 96 -6.62 -3.90 13.18
N THR A 97 -7.28 -2.75 13.05
CA THR A 97 -8.72 -2.62 13.31
C THR A 97 -9.52 -3.50 12.36
N VAL A 98 -9.24 -3.44 11.06
CA VAL A 98 -9.91 -4.28 10.05
C VAL A 98 -9.64 -5.76 10.31
N ALA A 99 -8.40 -6.14 10.65
CA ALA A 99 -8.07 -7.51 11.05
C ALA A 99 -8.90 -7.96 12.27
N GLY A 100 -9.05 -7.10 13.29
CA GLY A 100 -9.91 -7.36 14.45
C GLY A 100 -11.38 -7.55 14.09
N LEU A 101 -11.92 -6.75 13.17
CA LEU A 101 -13.28 -6.88 12.68
C LEU A 101 -13.47 -8.16 11.86
N LEU A 102 -12.53 -8.51 10.98
CA LEU A 102 -12.53 -9.78 10.24
C LEU A 102 -12.46 -10.98 11.19
N TYR A 103 -11.61 -10.94 12.22
CA TYR A 103 -11.54 -11.96 13.23
C TYR A 103 -12.93 -12.18 13.88
N ARG A 104 -13.55 -11.11 14.36
CA ARG A 104 -14.88 -11.20 15.02
C ARG A 104 -15.96 -11.76 14.09
N ARG A 105 -15.91 -11.39 12.82
CA ARG A 105 -16.90 -11.81 11.82
C ARG A 105 -16.76 -13.26 11.39
N TYR A 106 -15.49 -13.71 11.17
CA TYR A 106 -15.25 -15.00 10.52
C TYR A 106 -14.83 -16.12 11.47
N VAL A 107 -14.24 -15.85 12.65
CA VAL A 107 -13.79 -16.91 13.57
C VAL A 107 -14.87 -17.93 13.94
N PRO A 108 -16.18 -17.56 14.10
CA PRO A 108 -17.22 -18.54 14.38
C PRO A 108 -17.50 -19.50 13.21
N ARG A 109 -17.14 -19.11 11.99
CA ARG A 109 -17.33 -19.87 10.75
C ARG A 109 -16.14 -20.78 10.44
N ILE A 110 -14.98 -20.54 11.04
CA ILE A 110 -13.75 -21.29 10.84
C ILE A 110 -13.73 -22.51 11.77
N SER A 111 -13.45 -23.68 11.20
CA SER A 111 -13.35 -24.94 11.96
C SER A 111 -12.22 -24.88 13.01
N ALA A 112 -12.39 -25.61 14.11
CA ALA A 112 -11.46 -25.58 15.25
C ALA A 112 -10.00 -25.88 14.83
N GLY A 113 -9.80 -26.84 13.94
CA GLY A 113 -8.47 -27.24 13.45
C GLY A 113 -7.79 -26.18 12.58
N VAL A 114 -8.53 -25.19 12.03
CA VAL A 114 -7.99 -24.12 11.16
C VAL A 114 -7.85 -22.80 11.92
N ARG A 115 -8.50 -22.64 13.09
CA ARG A 115 -8.56 -21.35 13.81
C ARG A 115 -7.19 -20.76 14.15
N LEU A 116 -6.25 -21.57 14.58
CA LEU A 116 -4.88 -21.10 14.88
C LEU A 116 -4.24 -20.48 13.64
N TRP A 117 -4.32 -21.18 12.51
CA TRP A 117 -3.76 -20.71 11.23
C TRP A 117 -4.47 -19.44 10.74
N PHE A 118 -5.78 -19.35 10.92
CA PHE A 118 -6.53 -18.14 10.63
C PHE A 118 -6.02 -16.93 11.43
N VAL A 119 -5.79 -17.10 12.74
CA VAL A 119 -5.25 -16.07 13.61
C VAL A 119 -3.84 -15.68 13.18
N LEU A 120 -2.96 -16.67 12.92
CA LEU A 120 -1.60 -16.40 12.48
C LEU A 120 -1.56 -15.67 11.15
N LEU A 121 -2.34 -16.08 10.17
CA LEU A 121 -2.45 -15.40 8.88
C LEU A 121 -3.05 -13.99 9.01
N LEU A 122 -4.00 -13.79 9.91
CA LEU A 122 -4.69 -12.51 10.04
C LEU A 122 -3.83 -11.45 10.74
N PHE A 123 -3.05 -11.85 11.77
CA PHE A 123 -2.32 -10.92 12.63
C PHE A 123 -0.80 -10.96 12.47
N PHE A 124 -0.24 -12.01 11.86
CA PHE A 124 1.21 -12.20 11.76
C PHE A 124 1.68 -12.59 10.35
N HIS A 125 0.86 -12.29 9.35
CA HIS A 125 1.21 -12.51 7.95
C HIS A 125 2.09 -11.37 7.43
N TRP A 126 3.22 -11.68 6.81
CA TRP A 126 4.18 -10.69 6.35
C TRP A 126 3.58 -9.62 5.42
N CYS A 127 2.68 -10.02 4.48
CA CYS A 127 2.02 -9.06 3.58
C CYS A 127 1.15 -8.04 4.31
N ALA A 128 0.58 -8.40 5.48
CA ALA A 128 -0.20 -7.47 6.29
C ALA A 128 0.65 -6.33 6.83
N TYR A 129 1.94 -6.57 7.11
CA TYR A 129 2.89 -5.55 7.53
C TYR A 129 3.51 -4.83 6.34
N TYR A 130 3.82 -5.57 5.25
CA TYR A 130 4.34 -5.00 4.02
C TYR A 130 3.41 -3.94 3.42
N SER A 131 2.13 -4.24 3.27
CA SER A 131 1.12 -3.33 2.73
C SER A 131 0.42 -2.51 3.81
N GLY A 132 0.14 -3.10 4.98
CA GLY A 132 -0.76 -2.53 5.99
C GLY A 132 -0.25 -1.28 6.69
N VAL A 133 1.07 -1.06 6.78
CA VAL A 133 1.60 0.21 7.28
C VAL A 133 1.71 1.29 6.19
N ARG A 134 1.43 0.94 4.92
CA ARG A 134 1.57 1.91 3.83
C ARG A 134 0.37 2.86 3.75
N PHE A 135 0.65 4.15 3.70
CA PHE A 135 -0.33 5.19 3.39
C PHE A 135 -0.52 5.25 1.87
N SER A 136 -0.82 4.11 1.27
CA SER A 136 -1.00 3.96 -0.16
C SER A 136 -2.47 3.84 -0.54
N SER A 137 -2.79 4.21 -1.77
CA SER A 137 -4.15 4.12 -2.31
C SER A 137 -4.67 2.69 -2.34
N GLU A 138 -3.79 1.72 -2.63
CA GLU A 138 -4.10 0.29 -2.64
C GLU A 138 -4.53 -0.22 -1.27
N ASN A 139 -3.75 0.11 -0.22
CA ASN A 139 -4.03 -0.36 1.13
C ASN A 139 -5.33 0.25 1.65
N TRP A 140 -5.44 1.58 1.62
CA TRP A 140 -6.61 2.26 2.19
C TRP A 140 -7.90 1.90 1.45
N SER A 141 -7.87 1.82 0.12
CA SER A 141 -9.06 1.41 -0.65
C SER A 141 -9.51 -0.01 -0.32
N GLY A 142 -8.58 -0.96 -0.18
CA GLY A 142 -8.88 -2.32 0.22
C GLY A 142 -9.49 -2.40 1.63
N LEU A 143 -8.90 -1.66 2.60
CA LEU A 143 -9.40 -1.61 3.97
C LEU A 143 -10.82 -1.04 4.05
N PHE A 144 -11.10 0.06 3.34
CA PHE A 144 -12.45 0.65 3.31
C PHE A 144 -13.47 -0.23 2.58
N ALA A 145 -13.07 -0.94 1.52
CA ALA A 145 -13.92 -1.93 0.87
C ALA A 145 -14.30 -3.07 1.83
N VAL A 146 -13.35 -3.54 2.64
CA VAL A 146 -13.59 -4.55 3.67
C VAL A 146 -14.51 -4.00 4.79
N ILE A 147 -14.29 -2.77 5.25
CA ILE A 147 -15.17 -2.14 6.25
C ILE A 147 -16.59 -2.05 5.70
N GLY A 148 -16.78 -1.60 4.45
CA GLY A 148 -18.08 -1.55 3.80
C GLY A 148 -18.78 -2.92 3.79
N LEU A 149 -18.07 -3.98 3.42
CA LEU A 149 -18.58 -5.35 3.47
C LEU A 149 -18.96 -5.78 4.90
N LEU A 150 -18.17 -5.42 5.91
CA LEU A 150 -18.41 -5.81 7.31
C LEU A 150 -19.56 -5.05 7.96
N LEU A 151 -19.80 -3.81 7.53
CA LEU A 151 -20.93 -2.99 7.99
C LEU A 151 -22.25 -3.44 7.36
N TYR A 152 -22.20 -4.03 6.16
CA TYR A 152 -23.42 -4.58 5.55
C TYR A 152 -23.88 -5.82 6.34
N PRO A 153 -25.14 -5.85 6.83
CA PRO A 153 -25.64 -6.93 7.68
C PRO A 153 -25.92 -8.17 6.84
N LEU A 154 -24.91 -9.02 6.69
CA LEU A 154 -25.09 -10.36 6.12
C LEU A 154 -25.83 -11.23 7.12
N SER A 155 -26.81 -12.03 6.69
CA SER A 155 -27.58 -12.94 7.57
C SER A 155 -26.69 -13.76 8.50
N ARG A 156 -27.00 -13.75 9.79
CA ARG A 156 -26.28 -14.54 10.81
C ARG A 156 -26.72 -16.02 10.82
N SER A 157 -27.94 -16.31 10.38
CA SER A 157 -28.45 -17.67 10.24
C SER A 157 -28.07 -18.19 8.86
N GLY A 158 -27.56 -19.40 8.79
CA GLY A 158 -27.33 -20.10 7.53
C GLY A 158 -28.61 -20.40 6.72
N ASP A 159 -29.70 -19.74 7.06
CA ASP A 159 -30.97 -19.74 6.38
C ASP A 159 -30.97 -18.61 5.35
N PRO A 160 -30.90 -18.94 4.05
CA PRO A 160 -30.89 -17.96 2.97
C PRO A 160 -32.20 -17.16 2.87
N HIS A 161 -33.23 -17.51 3.64
CA HIS A 161 -34.57 -16.91 3.55
C HIS A 161 -34.95 -16.02 4.74
N ARG A 162 -34.08 -15.81 5.73
CA ARG A 162 -34.32 -14.88 6.84
C ARG A 162 -33.34 -13.70 6.83
N PHE A 163 -33.56 -12.76 5.91
CA PHE A 163 -33.06 -11.43 6.04
C PHE A 163 -33.98 -10.60 6.94
N THR A 164 -33.52 -10.26 8.13
CA THR A 164 -33.97 -9.02 8.76
C THR A 164 -33.33 -7.93 7.87
N GLY A 165 -34.09 -7.33 6.97
CA GLY A 165 -33.63 -6.35 6.00
C GLY A 165 -32.60 -5.41 6.63
N ALA A 166 -31.51 -5.16 5.91
CA ALA A 166 -30.48 -4.25 6.38
C ALA A 166 -31.18 -2.98 6.85
N GLY A 167 -31.03 -2.60 8.11
CA GLY A 167 -31.53 -1.31 8.55
C GLY A 167 -30.91 -0.28 7.61
N GLY A 168 -31.69 0.61 6.99
CA GLY A 168 -31.23 1.54 5.95
C GLY A 168 -29.95 2.27 6.33
N HIS A 169 -29.74 2.50 7.63
CA HIS A 169 -28.53 3.12 8.18
C HIS A 169 -27.24 2.27 7.94
N SER A 170 -27.27 0.96 8.23
CA SER A 170 -26.10 0.10 8.01
C SER A 170 -25.76 -0.07 6.54
N ALA A 171 -26.78 -0.14 5.68
CA ALA A 171 -26.60 -0.18 4.23
C ALA A 171 -26.01 1.14 3.71
N PHE A 172 -26.48 2.28 4.21
CA PHE A 172 -25.93 3.60 3.89
C PHE A 172 -24.46 3.73 4.32
N LEU A 173 -24.11 3.34 5.53
CA LEU A 173 -22.72 3.39 6.02
C LEU A 173 -21.81 2.44 5.23
N ALA A 174 -22.30 1.26 4.87
CA ALA A 174 -21.57 0.35 3.98
C ALA A 174 -21.29 1.01 2.63
N GLY A 175 -22.31 1.64 2.05
CA GLY A 175 -22.18 2.42 0.81
C GLY A 175 -21.20 3.57 0.92
N ALA A 176 -21.23 4.33 2.02
CA ALA A 176 -20.27 5.41 2.26
C ALA A 176 -18.83 4.89 2.31
N CYS A 177 -18.58 3.75 2.98
CA CYS A 177 -17.27 3.12 2.97
C CYS A 177 -16.84 2.63 1.59
N PHE A 178 -17.76 2.12 0.78
CA PHE A 178 -17.48 1.74 -0.61
C PHE A 178 -17.17 2.98 -1.48
N GLY A 179 -17.87 4.10 -1.26
CA GLY A 179 -17.56 5.38 -1.89
C GLY A 179 -16.16 5.89 -1.52
N LEU A 180 -15.80 5.81 -0.24
CA LEU A 180 -14.45 6.15 0.22
C LEU A 180 -13.39 5.20 -0.37
N ALA A 181 -13.65 3.90 -0.45
CA ALA A 181 -12.77 2.95 -1.10
C ALA A 181 -12.50 3.32 -2.56
N PHE A 182 -13.53 3.70 -3.31
CA PHE A 182 -13.41 4.20 -4.68
C PHE A 182 -12.59 5.50 -4.74
N LEU A 183 -12.80 6.43 -3.80
CA LEU A 183 -12.07 7.71 -3.73
C LEU A 183 -10.60 7.55 -3.34
N PHE A 184 -10.24 6.49 -2.64
CA PHE A 184 -8.82 6.17 -2.44
C PHE A 184 -8.20 5.56 -3.71
N ARG A 185 -8.96 4.71 -4.43
CA ARG A 185 -8.48 4.09 -5.67
C ARG A 185 -9.65 3.67 -6.56
N TYR A 186 -9.79 4.30 -7.71
CA TYR A 186 -10.94 4.11 -8.60
C TYR A 186 -11.15 2.65 -9.05
N GLN A 187 -10.06 1.88 -9.24
CA GLN A 187 -10.16 0.48 -9.63
C GLN A 187 -10.90 -0.39 -8.61
N VAL A 188 -10.93 -0.01 -7.32
CA VAL A 188 -11.67 -0.75 -6.29
C VAL A 188 -13.18 -0.66 -6.52
N GLY A 189 -13.66 0.30 -7.31
CA GLY A 189 -15.03 0.31 -7.81
C GLY A 189 -15.45 -0.99 -8.48
N ILE A 190 -14.52 -1.76 -9.07
CA ILE A 190 -14.79 -3.08 -9.63
C ILE A 190 -15.17 -4.09 -8.53
N MET A 191 -14.51 -4.06 -7.36
CA MET A 191 -14.90 -4.87 -6.21
C MET A 191 -16.30 -4.48 -5.72
N VAL A 192 -16.57 -3.18 -5.66
CA VAL A 192 -17.88 -2.64 -5.25
C VAL A 192 -18.98 -3.04 -6.26
N ALA A 193 -18.67 -3.01 -7.56
CA ALA A 193 -19.58 -3.50 -8.59
C ALA A 193 -19.85 -5.00 -8.44
N GLY A 194 -18.83 -5.80 -8.10
CA GLY A 194 -18.99 -7.21 -7.78
C GLY A 194 -19.94 -7.42 -6.58
N PHE A 195 -19.80 -6.61 -5.52
CA PHE A 195 -20.73 -6.62 -4.40
C PHE A 195 -22.15 -6.20 -4.82
N GLY A 196 -22.29 -5.17 -5.64
CA GLY A 196 -23.59 -4.74 -6.19
C GLY A 196 -24.26 -5.85 -7.00
N ALA A 197 -23.48 -6.53 -7.86
CA ALA A 197 -23.98 -7.68 -8.62
C ALA A 197 -24.45 -8.84 -7.69
N TRP A 198 -23.71 -9.09 -6.60
CA TRP A 198 -24.13 -10.05 -5.59
C TRP A 198 -25.47 -9.66 -4.95
N LEU A 199 -25.65 -8.38 -4.57
CA LEU A 199 -26.93 -7.88 -4.02
C LEU A 199 -28.09 -8.10 -4.98
N LEU A 200 -27.89 -7.87 -6.27
CA LEU A 200 -28.94 -7.98 -7.30
C LEU A 200 -29.26 -9.43 -7.66
N PHE A 201 -28.25 -10.26 -7.92
CA PHE A 201 -28.45 -11.56 -8.57
C PHE A 201 -28.44 -12.73 -7.60
N VAL A 202 -27.72 -12.63 -6.48
CA VAL A 202 -27.61 -13.73 -5.52
C VAL A 202 -28.49 -13.50 -4.30
N GLU A 203 -28.35 -12.32 -3.69
CA GLU A 203 -29.09 -11.97 -2.48
C GLU A 203 -30.51 -11.55 -2.83
N ARG A 204 -30.72 -10.92 -3.98
CA ARG A 204 -32.00 -10.35 -4.40
C ARG A 204 -32.54 -9.37 -3.38
N GLU A 205 -31.64 -8.51 -2.89
CA GLU A 205 -31.92 -7.57 -1.83
C GLU A 205 -33.02 -6.57 -2.23
N ARG A 206 -33.69 -6.01 -1.24
CA ARG A 206 -34.72 -4.99 -1.45
C ARG A 206 -34.11 -3.73 -2.10
N TRP A 207 -34.84 -3.14 -3.03
CA TRP A 207 -34.42 -1.91 -3.70
C TRP A 207 -34.12 -0.76 -2.73
N THR A 208 -34.82 -0.71 -1.57
CA THR A 208 -34.58 0.27 -0.51
C THR A 208 -33.18 0.13 0.12
N SER A 209 -32.72 -1.11 0.34
CA SER A 209 -31.35 -1.36 0.84
C SER A 209 -30.31 -1.05 -0.21
N ILE A 210 -30.56 -1.41 -1.48
CA ILE A 210 -29.66 -1.08 -2.60
C ILE A 210 -29.57 0.44 -2.77
N ALA A 211 -30.71 1.14 -2.73
CA ALA A 211 -30.76 2.59 -2.79
C ALA A 211 -29.98 3.24 -1.63
N ALA A 212 -30.06 2.69 -0.41
CA ALA A 212 -29.30 3.17 0.71
C ALA A 212 -27.78 2.99 0.51
N VAL A 213 -27.32 1.84 -0.03
CA VAL A 213 -25.90 1.63 -0.40
C VAL A 213 -25.46 2.65 -1.43
N VAL A 214 -26.25 2.85 -2.49
CA VAL A 214 -25.95 3.82 -3.55
C VAL A 214 -25.91 5.24 -2.97
N ALA A 215 -26.91 5.62 -2.17
CA ALA A 215 -26.94 6.95 -1.54
C ALA A 215 -25.71 7.19 -0.63
N GLY A 216 -25.30 6.20 0.16
CA GLY A 216 -24.08 6.27 0.95
C GLY A 216 -22.83 6.47 0.08
N GLY A 217 -22.70 5.71 -1.01
CA GLY A 217 -21.60 5.86 -1.95
C GLY A 217 -21.57 7.25 -2.59
N LEU A 218 -22.70 7.70 -3.10
CA LEU A 218 -22.84 9.03 -3.71
C LEU A 218 -22.54 10.16 -2.71
N SER A 219 -22.98 10.03 -1.44
CA SER A 219 -22.68 11.04 -0.41
C SER A 219 -21.18 11.19 -0.18
N ALA A 220 -20.41 10.09 -0.17
CA ALA A 220 -18.96 10.14 -0.07
C ALA A 220 -18.33 10.83 -1.28
N LEU A 221 -18.82 10.55 -2.50
CA LEU A 221 -18.34 11.20 -3.73
C LEU A 221 -18.63 12.70 -3.73
N LEU A 222 -19.84 13.11 -3.32
CA LEU A 222 -20.23 14.51 -3.24
C LEU A 222 -19.38 15.29 -2.22
N LEU A 223 -19.10 14.69 -1.05
CA LEU A 223 -18.24 15.30 -0.04
C LEU A 223 -16.79 15.45 -0.49
N ALA A 224 -16.30 14.56 -1.37
CA ALA A 224 -14.94 14.61 -1.87
C ALA A 224 -14.77 15.50 -3.12
N TYR A 225 -15.85 15.88 -3.79
CA TYR A 225 -15.78 16.71 -5.00
C TYR A 225 -15.12 18.09 -4.74
N PRO A 226 -15.42 18.82 -3.62
CA PRO A 226 -14.70 20.05 -3.26
C PRO A 226 -13.20 19.84 -3.02
N LEU A 227 -12.76 18.65 -2.61
CA LEU A 227 -11.35 18.34 -2.46
C LEU A 227 -10.61 18.32 -3.81
N SER A 228 -11.30 17.93 -4.89
CA SER A 228 -10.72 18.01 -6.24
C SER A 228 -10.49 19.46 -6.66
N TYR A 229 -11.45 20.35 -6.39
CA TYR A 229 -11.27 21.78 -6.59
C TYR A 229 -10.13 22.36 -5.72
N TRP A 230 -10.07 21.97 -4.45
CA TRP A 230 -8.97 22.37 -3.57
C TRP A 230 -7.60 21.96 -4.12
N LEU A 231 -7.47 20.74 -4.66
CA LEU A 231 -6.19 20.23 -5.17
C LEU A 231 -5.80 20.90 -6.48
N TYR A 232 -6.71 20.94 -7.46
CA TYR A 232 -6.44 21.35 -8.83
C TYR A 232 -6.71 22.81 -9.15
N GLY A 233 -7.43 23.54 -8.27
CA GLY A 233 -7.83 24.93 -8.49
C GLY A 233 -9.00 25.10 -9.46
N GLU A 234 -9.56 24.01 -9.98
CA GLU A 234 -10.70 24.01 -10.90
C GLU A 234 -11.64 22.82 -10.63
N TRP A 235 -12.89 22.95 -11.07
CA TRP A 235 -13.86 21.86 -10.98
C TRP A 235 -13.56 20.81 -12.05
N THR A 236 -13.21 19.60 -11.60
CA THR A 236 -12.86 18.48 -12.47
C THR A 236 -13.42 17.18 -11.92
N LEU A 237 -13.50 16.17 -12.76
CA LEU A 237 -13.90 14.81 -12.42
C LEU A 237 -12.71 13.85 -12.58
N PRO A 238 -11.82 13.74 -11.57
CA PRO A 238 -10.59 12.97 -11.69
C PRO A 238 -10.81 11.50 -12.04
N ALA A 239 -11.93 10.91 -11.61
CA ALA A 239 -12.28 9.53 -11.98
C ALA A 239 -12.54 9.36 -13.48
N TRP A 240 -13.19 10.36 -14.10
CA TRP A 240 -13.39 10.36 -15.55
C TRP A 240 -12.06 10.57 -16.29
N ASN A 241 -11.26 11.55 -15.88
CA ASN A 241 -9.96 11.80 -16.48
C ASN A 241 -9.05 10.57 -16.38
N TYR A 242 -9.10 9.86 -15.23
CA TYR A 242 -8.38 8.61 -15.06
C TYR A 242 -8.82 7.54 -16.05
N LEU A 243 -10.13 7.38 -16.23
CA LEU A 243 -10.69 6.42 -17.19
C LEU A 243 -10.30 6.81 -18.62
N ALA A 244 -10.47 8.08 -18.99
CA ALA A 244 -10.14 8.59 -20.32
C ALA A 244 -8.66 8.35 -20.65
N ALA A 245 -7.74 8.82 -19.82
CA ALA A 245 -6.31 8.67 -20.03
C ALA A 245 -5.86 7.20 -20.13
N ASN A 246 -6.33 6.35 -19.23
CA ASN A 246 -5.81 4.98 -19.15
C ASN A 246 -6.48 3.99 -20.08
N LEU A 247 -7.81 4.12 -20.32
CA LEU A 247 -8.57 3.17 -21.14
C LEU A 247 -8.89 3.70 -22.53
N ILE A 248 -9.29 4.98 -22.68
CA ILE A 248 -9.68 5.53 -23.99
C ILE A 248 -8.43 5.92 -24.78
N GLU A 249 -7.50 6.66 -24.16
CA GLU A 249 -6.25 7.09 -24.80
C GLU A 249 -5.14 6.02 -24.73
N GLY A 250 -5.33 4.97 -23.92
CA GLY A 250 -4.42 3.84 -23.84
C GLY A 250 -3.09 4.12 -23.14
N LYS A 251 -2.94 5.22 -22.39
CA LYS A 251 -1.69 5.58 -21.68
C LYS A 251 -1.20 4.47 -20.76
N ALA A 252 -2.10 3.70 -20.13
CA ALA A 252 -1.69 2.57 -19.30
C ALA A 252 -0.88 1.51 -20.07
N ALA A 253 -1.14 1.31 -21.36
CA ALA A 253 -0.45 0.31 -22.18
C ALA A 253 0.99 0.71 -22.53
N THR A 254 1.34 2.01 -22.52
CA THR A 254 2.70 2.50 -22.80
C THR A 254 3.71 2.02 -21.72
N TYR A 255 3.26 1.78 -20.50
CA TYR A 255 4.08 1.21 -19.42
C TYR A 255 4.26 -0.32 -19.53
N GLY A 256 3.94 -0.91 -20.67
CA GLY A 256 4.06 -2.33 -20.96
C GLY A 256 2.78 -3.13 -20.74
N THR A 257 2.64 -4.20 -21.50
CA THR A 257 1.48 -5.09 -21.50
C THR A 257 1.86 -6.49 -21.04
N ARG A 258 0.88 -7.24 -20.50
CA ARG A 258 1.07 -8.65 -20.11
C ARG A 258 -0.18 -9.47 -20.47
N PRO A 259 -0.03 -10.78 -20.73
CA PRO A 259 -1.15 -11.65 -21.06
C PRO A 259 -2.17 -11.73 -19.90
N TRP A 260 -3.41 -12.11 -20.21
CA TRP A 260 -4.50 -12.20 -19.23
C TRP A 260 -4.19 -13.10 -18.02
N TYR A 261 -3.39 -14.15 -18.22
CA TYR A 261 -2.99 -15.12 -17.17
C TYR A 261 -1.79 -14.65 -16.34
N ALA A 262 -1.30 -13.45 -16.50
CA ALA A 262 -0.09 -12.99 -15.80
C ALA A 262 -0.25 -12.91 -14.28
N TYR A 263 -1.45 -12.62 -13.75
CA TYR A 263 -1.63 -12.47 -12.31
C TYR A 263 -1.35 -13.73 -11.48
N PRO A 264 -1.81 -14.94 -11.84
CA PRO A 264 -1.40 -16.14 -11.11
C PRO A 264 0.12 -16.31 -11.06
N VAL A 265 0.84 -16.02 -12.15
CA VAL A 265 2.30 -16.08 -12.21
C VAL A 265 2.94 -15.01 -11.33
N LEU A 266 2.45 -13.76 -11.39
CA LEU A 266 2.92 -12.67 -10.56
C LEU A 266 2.70 -12.96 -9.06
N VAL A 267 1.53 -13.46 -8.68
CA VAL A 267 1.23 -13.85 -7.30
C VAL A 267 2.13 -14.99 -6.87
N PHE A 268 2.34 -16.00 -7.73
CA PHE A 268 3.24 -17.12 -7.43
C PHE A 268 4.67 -16.63 -7.15
N LEU A 269 5.24 -15.83 -8.04
CA LEU A 269 6.62 -15.36 -7.92
C LEU A 269 6.81 -14.33 -6.81
N ARG A 270 5.95 -13.32 -6.73
CA ARG A 270 6.08 -12.20 -5.78
C ARG A 270 5.54 -12.51 -4.38
N GLY A 271 4.59 -13.45 -4.29
CA GLY A 271 4.07 -13.93 -3.01
C GLY A 271 4.95 -15.00 -2.34
N ILE A 272 6.03 -15.38 -3.00
CA ILE A 272 7.12 -16.28 -2.56
C ILE A 272 6.63 -17.68 -2.19
N PRO A 273 6.92 -18.70 -3.03
CA PRO A 273 6.59 -20.09 -2.69
C PRO A 273 7.26 -20.57 -1.40
N PRO A 274 6.60 -21.42 -0.60
CA PRO A 274 5.30 -22.04 -0.85
C PRO A 274 4.09 -21.22 -0.43
N LEU A 275 4.25 -20.06 0.21
CA LEU A 275 3.14 -19.20 0.67
C LEU A 275 2.21 -18.80 -0.47
N SER A 276 2.77 -18.40 -1.60
CA SER A 276 1.98 -17.98 -2.77
C SER A 276 1.05 -19.07 -3.29
N LEU A 277 1.45 -20.34 -3.21
CA LEU A 277 0.57 -21.47 -3.53
C LEU A 277 -0.61 -21.55 -2.57
N VAL A 278 -0.37 -21.32 -1.28
CA VAL A 278 -1.44 -21.29 -0.26
C VAL A 278 -2.45 -20.18 -0.58
N TYR A 279 -1.98 -19.00 -1.01
CA TYR A 279 -2.86 -17.90 -1.39
C TYR A 279 -3.69 -18.22 -2.63
N LEU A 280 -3.05 -18.74 -3.69
CA LEU A 280 -3.73 -19.09 -4.94
C LEU A 280 -4.76 -20.20 -4.72
N VAL A 281 -4.33 -21.32 -4.12
CA VAL A 281 -5.21 -22.46 -3.86
C VAL A 281 -6.33 -22.09 -2.89
N GLY A 282 -6.02 -21.31 -1.85
CA GLY A 282 -7.00 -20.81 -0.89
C GLY A 282 -8.04 -19.91 -1.55
N THR A 283 -7.61 -18.96 -2.39
CA THR A 283 -8.52 -18.05 -3.10
C THR A 283 -9.42 -18.81 -4.08
N VAL A 284 -8.85 -19.66 -4.92
CA VAL A 284 -9.62 -20.47 -5.88
C VAL A 284 -10.58 -21.41 -5.13
N GLY A 285 -10.10 -22.11 -4.10
CA GLY A 285 -10.92 -23.00 -3.29
C GLY A 285 -12.07 -22.27 -2.59
N PHE A 286 -11.81 -21.09 -2.02
CA PHE A 286 -12.88 -20.28 -1.43
C PHE A 286 -13.95 -19.92 -2.46
N CYS A 287 -13.54 -19.34 -3.59
CA CYS A 287 -14.45 -18.94 -4.66
C CYS A 287 -15.24 -20.13 -5.23
N TRP A 288 -14.62 -21.31 -5.29
CA TRP A 288 -15.29 -22.53 -5.75
C TRP A 288 -16.35 -23.04 -4.79
N TRP A 289 -16.06 -23.08 -3.48
CA TRP A 289 -16.97 -23.64 -2.48
C TRP A 289 -18.01 -22.63 -1.96
N PHE A 290 -17.69 -21.33 -1.98
CA PHE A 290 -18.54 -20.25 -1.49
C PHE A 290 -19.02 -19.33 -2.61
N ARG A 291 -19.54 -19.91 -3.70
CA ARG A 291 -19.98 -19.16 -4.91
C ARG A 291 -21.05 -18.10 -4.63
N ARG A 292 -21.82 -18.27 -3.55
CA ARG A 292 -22.87 -17.32 -3.13
C ARG A 292 -22.41 -16.31 -2.07
N ASP A 293 -21.16 -16.40 -1.62
CA ASP A 293 -20.62 -15.44 -0.66
C ASP A 293 -20.25 -14.13 -1.38
N PRO A 294 -20.58 -12.95 -0.81
CA PRO A 294 -20.24 -11.66 -1.41
C PRO A 294 -18.74 -11.47 -1.67
N LEU A 295 -17.87 -12.06 -0.82
CA LEU A 295 -16.42 -12.02 -1.07
C LEU A 295 -16.04 -12.66 -2.40
N THR A 296 -16.67 -13.77 -2.78
CA THR A 296 -16.41 -14.41 -4.08
C THR A 296 -16.73 -13.48 -5.22
N TRP A 297 -17.86 -12.79 -5.17
CA TRP A 297 -18.27 -11.85 -6.22
C TRP A 297 -17.33 -10.64 -6.30
N MET A 298 -16.92 -10.08 -5.15
CA MET A 298 -15.96 -8.98 -5.09
C MET A 298 -14.59 -9.39 -5.66
N VAL A 299 -14.06 -10.54 -5.22
CA VAL A 299 -12.73 -11.02 -5.63
C VAL A 299 -12.72 -11.43 -7.11
N VAL A 300 -13.73 -12.19 -7.55
CA VAL A 300 -13.80 -12.66 -8.95
C VAL A 300 -13.95 -11.48 -9.91
N ALA A 301 -14.86 -10.54 -9.63
CA ALA A 301 -15.03 -9.35 -10.47
C ALA A 301 -13.70 -8.57 -10.57
N PHE A 302 -13.04 -8.36 -9.44
CA PHE A 302 -11.78 -7.60 -9.38
C PHE A 302 -10.66 -8.28 -10.17
N VAL A 303 -10.43 -9.57 -9.96
CA VAL A 303 -9.37 -10.33 -10.64
C VAL A 303 -9.65 -10.49 -12.13
N VAL A 304 -10.90 -10.80 -12.52
CA VAL A 304 -11.26 -11.00 -13.93
C VAL A 304 -11.08 -9.71 -14.72
N VAL A 305 -11.60 -8.57 -14.21
CA VAL A 305 -11.48 -7.30 -14.94
C VAL A 305 -10.02 -6.87 -15.05
N HIS A 306 -9.23 -6.96 -13.95
CA HIS A 306 -7.80 -6.64 -14.01
C HIS A 306 -7.03 -7.58 -14.94
N SER A 307 -7.44 -8.85 -15.04
CA SER A 307 -6.85 -9.80 -15.99
C SER A 307 -7.17 -9.47 -17.44
N ALA A 308 -8.30 -8.84 -17.71
CA ALA A 308 -8.69 -8.39 -19.07
C ALA A 308 -7.93 -7.12 -19.51
N LEU A 309 -7.51 -6.26 -18.59
CA LEU A 309 -6.77 -5.04 -18.91
C LEU A 309 -5.36 -5.37 -19.44
N ALA A 310 -4.83 -4.57 -20.37
CA ALA A 310 -3.51 -4.78 -20.99
C ALA A 310 -2.37 -4.65 -19.98
N ARG A 311 -2.34 -3.55 -19.20
CA ARG A 311 -1.33 -3.31 -18.15
C ARG A 311 -1.62 -4.14 -16.91
N LYS A 312 -0.61 -4.85 -16.42
CA LYS A 312 -0.69 -5.63 -15.18
C LYS A 312 0.50 -5.36 -14.29
N ASP A 313 0.19 -5.01 -13.04
CA ASP A 313 1.17 -4.88 -11.96
C ASP A 313 0.62 -5.64 -10.75
N ILE A 314 1.49 -6.31 -9.98
CA ILE A 314 1.07 -7.07 -8.81
C ILE A 314 0.40 -6.19 -7.75
N ARG A 315 0.81 -4.93 -7.65
CA ARG A 315 0.24 -3.94 -6.71
C ARG A 315 -1.25 -3.69 -6.93
N PHE A 316 -1.75 -3.86 -8.16
CA PHE A 316 -3.18 -3.71 -8.43
C PHE A 316 -4.03 -4.72 -7.68
N LEU A 317 -3.46 -5.85 -7.24
CA LEU A 317 -4.13 -6.83 -6.40
C LEU A 317 -3.96 -6.58 -4.89
N TYR A 318 -3.18 -5.58 -4.44
CA TYR A 318 -2.98 -5.30 -3.02
C TYR A 318 -4.26 -4.99 -2.24
N PRO A 319 -5.33 -4.40 -2.81
CA PRO A 319 -6.61 -4.27 -2.12
C PRO A 319 -7.21 -5.60 -1.62
N LEU A 320 -6.78 -6.74 -2.17
CA LEU A 320 -7.20 -8.06 -1.75
C LEU A 320 -6.42 -8.62 -0.54
N ILE A 321 -5.25 -8.04 -0.19
CA ILE A 321 -4.39 -8.55 0.88
C ILE A 321 -5.13 -8.74 2.21
N PRO A 322 -5.98 -7.81 2.70
CA PRO A 322 -6.72 -7.99 3.94
C PRO A 322 -7.68 -9.19 3.93
N LEU A 323 -8.10 -9.65 2.75
CA LEU A 323 -9.03 -10.75 2.56
C LEU A 323 -8.34 -12.12 2.50
N VAL A 324 -7.06 -12.18 2.17
CA VAL A 324 -6.30 -13.44 2.00
C VAL A 324 -6.47 -14.39 3.18
N PRO A 325 -6.37 -13.97 4.46
CA PRO A 325 -6.57 -14.85 5.60
C PRO A 325 -7.96 -15.50 5.64
N VAL A 326 -9.00 -14.75 5.26
CA VAL A 326 -10.39 -15.26 5.22
C VAL A 326 -10.55 -16.26 4.08
N LEU A 327 -10.02 -15.96 2.91
CA LEU A 327 -10.10 -16.83 1.74
C LEU A 327 -9.39 -18.16 1.99
N VAL A 328 -8.17 -18.11 2.51
CA VAL A 328 -7.37 -19.32 2.81
C VAL A 328 -8.03 -20.16 3.92
N ALA A 329 -8.38 -19.55 5.05
CA ALA A 329 -8.95 -20.27 6.17
C ALA A 329 -10.38 -20.78 5.87
N GLY A 330 -11.16 -20.05 5.09
CA GLY A 330 -12.46 -20.47 4.61
C GLY A 330 -12.35 -21.70 3.71
N ALA A 331 -11.44 -21.68 2.74
CA ALA A 331 -11.17 -22.82 1.85
C ALA A 331 -10.71 -24.06 2.65
N ALA A 332 -9.76 -23.88 3.56
CA ALA A 332 -9.27 -24.97 4.43
C ALA A 332 -10.38 -25.58 5.30
N THR A 333 -11.28 -24.72 5.84
CA THR A 333 -12.46 -25.16 6.60
C THR A 333 -13.43 -25.96 5.73
N ALA A 334 -13.70 -25.48 4.50
CA ALA A 334 -14.57 -26.18 3.57
C ALA A 334 -14.00 -27.55 3.17
N TRP A 335 -12.70 -27.62 2.99
CA TRP A 335 -11.98 -28.87 2.71
C TRP A 335 -12.09 -29.85 3.87
N GLN A 336 -11.81 -29.38 5.11
CA GLN A 336 -11.89 -30.20 6.30
C GLN A 336 -13.30 -30.79 6.48
N ARG A 337 -14.35 -29.99 6.32
CA ARG A 337 -15.76 -30.42 6.44
C ARG A 337 -16.17 -31.48 5.41
N ARG A 338 -15.41 -31.67 4.34
CA ARG A 338 -15.64 -32.67 3.28
C ARG A 338 -14.85 -33.97 3.48
N GLY A 339 -14.38 -34.22 4.68
CA GLY A 339 -13.73 -35.48 5.03
C GLY A 339 -12.24 -35.55 4.68
N ALA A 340 -11.63 -34.41 4.36
CA ALA A 340 -10.19 -34.37 4.08
C ALA A 340 -9.33 -34.27 5.37
N ASP A 341 -9.85 -34.67 6.53
CA ASP A 341 -9.12 -34.59 7.82
C ASP A 341 -7.79 -35.33 7.83
N GLY A 342 -7.66 -36.40 7.04
CA GLY A 342 -6.41 -37.14 6.89
C GLY A 342 -5.31 -36.39 6.18
N TRP A 343 -5.62 -35.35 5.40
CA TRP A 343 -4.66 -34.61 4.61
C TRP A 343 -3.63 -33.85 5.50
N TRP A 344 -4.10 -33.27 6.62
CA TRP A 344 -3.23 -32.58 7.60
C TRP A 344 -2.23 -33.51 8.29
N ARG A 345 -2.49 -34.83 8.29
CA ARG A 345 -1.59 -35.84 8.89
C ARG A 345 -0.51 -36.30 7.93
N LYS A 346 -0.65 -36.03 6.63
CA LYS A 346 0.35 -36.43 5.63
C LYS A 346 1.67 -35.69 5.84
N PRO A 347 2.83 -36.39 5.78
CA PRO A 347 4.13 -35.76 6.00
C PRO A 347 4.38 -34.56 5.08
N LEU A 348 4.07 -34.72 3.80
CA LEU A 348 4.23 -33.65 2.79
C LEU A 348 3.45 -32.38 3.18
N THR A 349 2.22 -32.51 3.65
CA THR A 349 1.42 -31.36 4.07
C THR A 349 2.04 -30.66 5.27
N ARG A 350 2.51 -31.43 6.27
CA ARG A 350 3.19 -30.87 7.44
C ARG A 350 4.46 -30.11 7.06
N TRP A 351 5.27 -30.67 6.14
CA TRP A 351 6.44 -30.00 5.61
C TRP A 351 6.10 -28.72 4.85
N LEU A 352 5.10 -28.73 3.99
CA LEU A 352 4.66 -27.55 3.27
C LEU A 352 4.16 -26.45 4.22
N VAL A 353 3.41 -26.81 5.26
CA VAL A 353 2.93 -25.85 6.28
C VAL A 353 4.10 -25.31 7.10
N ALA A 354 5.02 -26.16 7.56
CA ALA A 354 6.21 -25.73 8.31
C ALA A 354 7.09 -24.81 7.47
N LEU A 355 7.35 -25.16 6.21
CA LEU A 355 8.13 -24.33 5.30
C LEU A 355 7.42 -22.99 5.02
N SER A 356 6.08 -22.99 4.83
CA SER A 356 5.30 -21.76 4.68
C SER A 356 5.39 -20.88 5.92
N ALA A 357 5.32 -21.45 7.12
CA ALA A 357 5.45 -20.72 8.36
C ALA A 357 6.87 -20.14 8.54
N ALA A 358 7.92 -20.91 8.23
CA ALA A 358 9.29 -20.44 8.25
C ALA A 358 9.53 -19.31 7.25
N THR A 359 9.05 -19.48 6.01
CA THR A 359 9.12 -18.44 4.97
C THR A 359 8.40 -17.16 5.43
N ASN A 360 7.19 -17.29 5.98
CA ASN A 360 6.45 -16.14 6.52
C ASN A 360 7.23 -15.43 7.63
N PHE A 361 7.86 -16.19 8.53
CA PHE A 361 8.64 -15.63 9.63
C PHE A 361 9.85 -14.83 9.13
N VAL A 362 10.63 -15.40 8.19
CA VAL A 362 11.78 -14.70 7.58
C VAL A 362 11.35 -13.44 6.85
N LEU A 363 10.29 -13.52 6.05
CA LEU A 363 9.76 -12.36 5.33
C LEU A 363 9.20 -11.29 6.27
N LEU A 364 8.54 -11.71 7.36
CA LEU A 364 8.05 -10.80 8.38
C LEU A 364 9.21 -10.03 9.02
N LEU A 365 10.29 -10.72 9.43
CA LEU A 365 11.48 -10.07 9.97
C LEU A 365 12.10 -9.10 8.95
N ALA A 366 12.21 -9.51 7.69
CA ALA A 366 12.74 -8.64 6.63
C ALA A 366 11.90 -7.36 6.47
N VAL A 367 10.57 -7.48 6.45
CA VAL A 367 9.66 -6.33 6.33
C VAL A 367 9.69 -5.43 7.57
N LEU A 368 9.84 -6.01 8.75
CA LEU A 368 9.89 -5.25 10.01
C LEU A 368 11.18 -4.43 10.15
N LEU A 369 12.31 -4.91 9.60
CA LEU A 369 13.63 -4.36 9.90
C LEU A 369 14.27 -3.60 8.72
N ARG A 370 13.62 -3.60 7.53
CA ARG A 370 14.17 -2.93 6.34
C ARG A 370 13.35 -1.68 5.99
N PRO A 371 14.02 -0.58 5.57
CA PRO A 371 13.32 0.55 4.97
C PRO A 371 12.62 0.11 3.68
N ALA A 372 11.52 0.78 3.35
CA ALA A 372 10.80 0.53 2.10
C ALA A 372 11.55 1.11 0.90
N ALA A 373 12.23 2.25 1.10
CA ALA A 373 13.05 2.90 0.10
C ALA A 373 14.39 3.32 0.71
N SER A 374 15.49 3.03 0.00
CA SER A 374 16.86 3.34 0.45
C SER A 374 17.14 4.85 0.45
N GLU A 375 16.46 5.59 -0.42
CA GLU A 375 16.59 7.03 -0.65
C GLU A 375 16.23 7.87 0.58
N ILE A 376 15.47 7.30 1.50
CA ILE A 376 15.01 8.03 2.70
C ILE A 376 16.13 8.29 3.69
N ALA A 377 17.13 7.42 3.78
CA ALA A 377 18.26 7.60 4.69
C ALA A 377 19.12 8.81 4.30
N PRO A 378 19.62 8.93 3.05
CA PRO A 378 20.36 10.13 2.61
C PRO A 378 19.48 11.38 2.63
N ALA A 379 18.20 11.32 2.22
CA ALA A 379 17.30 12.47 2.28
C ALA A 379 17.12 12.98 3.73
N ARG A 380 16.97 12.07 4.69
CA ARG A 380 16.88 12.43 6.11
C ARG A 380 18.17 13.06 6.61
N PHE A 381 19.33 12.48 6.25
CA PHE A 381 20.63 13.03 6.63
C PHE A 381 20.78 14.46 6.13
N VAL A 382 20.55 14.71 4.83
CA VAL A 382 20.63 16.06 4.26
C VAL A 382 19.67 17.03 4.95
N ASN A 383 18.43 16.61 5.16
CA ASN A 383 17.42 17.47 5.80
C ASN A 383 17.82 17.86 7.25
N GLN A 384 18.42 16.95 8.01
CA GLN A 384 18.75 17.17 9.42
C GLN A 384 20.11 17.82 9.62
N ALA A 385 21.15 17.40 8.87
CA ALA A 385 22.51 17.91 9.01
C ALA A 385 22.68 19.29 8.36
N TYR A 386 21.88 19.60 7.33
CA TYR A 386 21.98 20.86 6.58
C TYR A 386 20.64 21.62 6.62
N PRO A 387 20.24 22.19 7.77
CA PRO A 387 18.97 22.90 7.92
C PRO A 387 18.91 24.23 7.16
N GLY A 388 20.06 24.75 6.73
CA GLY A 388 20.22 25.97 5.93
C GLY A 388 20.20 25.73 4.43
N ALA A 389 20.79 26.65 3.68
CA ALA A 389 21.01 26.46 2.26
C ALA A 389 22.10 25.42 2.02
N ALA A 390 21.89 24.52 1.07
CA ALA A 390 22.86 23.55 0.58
C ALA A 390 22.64 23.31 -0.91
N THR A 391 23.73 23.05 -1.66
CA THR A 391 23.64 22.65 -3.06
C THR A 391 23.93 21.17 -3.17
N LEU A 392 22.98 20.39 -3.67
CA LEU A 392 23.14 18.98 -3.97
C LEU A 392 23.57 18.85 -5.44
N THR A 393 24.60 18.09 -5.68
CA THR A 393 25.20 17.90 -7.01
C THR A 393 25.63 16.44 -7.19
N GLY A 394 25.95 16.04 -8.40
CA GLY A 394 26.36 14.68 -8.73
C GLY A 394 25.25 13.88 -9.44
N PRO A 395 25.54 12.63 -9.82
CA PRO A 395 24.65 11.83 -10.65
C PRO A 395 23.32 11.50 -9.97
N ASP A 396 23.27 11.52 -8.64
CA ASP A 396 22.09 11.18 -7.84
C ASP A 396 21.70 12.36 -6.92
N ALA A 397 21.93 13.60 -7.36
CA ALA A 397 21.58 14.82 -6.61
C ALA A 397 20.09 14.90 -6.33
N GLU A 398 19.25 14.41 -7.23
CA GLU A 398 17.83 14.12 -6.98
C GLU A 398 17.72 12.76 -6.25
N ILE A 399 17.88 12.79 -4.91
CA ILE A 399 17.91 11.59 -4.09
C ILE A 399 16.66 10.71 -4.30
N ILE A 400 15.49 11.33 -4.49
CA ILE A 400 14.24 10.67 -4.85
C ILE A 400 13.89 11.09 -6.26
N ASP A 401 14.21 10.26 -7.21
CA ASP A 401 14.03 10.53 -8.63
C ASP A 401 12.81 9.78 -9.18
N ALA A 402 12.04 10.47 -10.02
CA ALA A 402 11.03 9.90 -10.88
C ALA A 402 11.01 10.66 -12.20
N GLU A 403 10.94 9.95 -13.31
CA GLU A 403 10.88 10.53 -14.64
C GLU A 403 9.79 11.61 -14.74
N GLY A 404 10.21 12.85 -14.98
CA GLY A 404 9.34 14.00 -15.15
C GLY A 404 8.70 14.56 -13.86
N ALA A 405 9.25 14.26 -12.68
CA ALA A 405 8.79 14.83 -11.41
C ALA A 405 9.94 14.98 -10.42
N THR A 406 9.92 16.06 -9.64
CA THR A 406 10.94 16.35 -8.61
C THR A 406 10.36 16.21 -7.21
N ALA A 407 10.99 15.40 -6.36
CA ALA A 407 10.55 15.21 -4.98
C ALA A 407 10.97 16.38 -4.09
N ARG A 408 9.99 17.04 -3.48
CA ARG A 408 10.19 18.18 -2.58
C ARG A 408 9.74 17.91 -1.14
N TYR A 409 8.88 16.94 -0.91
CA TYR A 409 8.27 16.68 0.40
C TYR A 409 9.29 16.45 1.52
N TYR A 410 10.36 15.70 1.25
CA TYR A 410 11.44 15.43 2.20
C TYR A 410 12.60 16.44 2.13
N GLY A 411 12.60 17.29 1.12
CA GLY A 411 13.61 18.35 0.95
C GLY A 411 13.36 19.56 1.84
N ARG A 412 14.20 20.57 1.69
CA ARG A 412 13.98 21.90 2.25
C ARG A 412 13.93 22.93 1.12
N PRO A 413 13.11 23.97 1.23
CA PRO A 413 12.98 24.99 0.18
C PRO A 413 14.28 25.69 -0.18
N ARG A 414 15.29 25.64 0.71
CA ARG A 414 16.61 26.27 0.52
C ARG A 414 17.65 25.34 -0.11
N HIS A 415 17.32 24.08 -0.31
CA HIS A 415 18.21 23.15 -1.00
C HIS A 415 18.07 23.34 -2.51
N GLN A 416 19.20 23.61 -3.15
CA GLN A 416 19.29 23.68 -4.61
C GLN A 416 19.79 22.34 -5.15
N ILE A 417 19.22 21.89 -6.24
CA ILE A 417 19.63 20.67 -6.94
C ILE A 417 20.28 21.09 -8.23
N ASP A 418 21.55 20.71 -8.42
CA ASP A 418 22.33 20.92 -9.63
C ASP A 418 22.89 19.57 -10.11
N SER A 419 22.08 18.83 -10.87
CA SER A 419 22.43 17.52 -11.40
C SER A 419 23.40 17.56 -12.58
N LEU A 420 23.63 18.74 -13.17
CA LEU A 420 24.38 18.89 -14.43
C LEU A 420 25.82 19.34 -14.25
N SER A 421 26.19 19.91 -13.10
CA SER A 421 27.55 20.40 -12.93
C SER A 421 28.49 19.33 -12.39
N LEU A 422 29.51 19.00 -13.15
CA LEU A 422 30.76 18.43 -12.60
C LEU A 422 31.30 19.45 -11.60
N VAL A 423 31.23 19.15 -10.32
CA VAL A 423 31.66 20.05 -9.25
C VAL A 423 33.10 20.47 -9.48
N ARG A 424 33.32 21.75 -9.75
CA ARG A 424 34.60 22.38 -9.56
C ARG A 424 34.65 22.97 -8.15
N PRO A 425 35.74 22.77 -7.38
CA PRO A 425 35.90 23.43 -6.10
C PRO A 425 35.63 24.94 -6.26
N GLY A 426 34.75 25.50 -5.44
CA GLY A 426 34.35 26.91 -5.51
C GLY A 426 33.12 27.25 -6.35
N SER A 427 32.47 26.30 -7.03
CA SER A 427 31.26 26.58 -7.83
C SER A 427 29.97 26.75 -7.03
N CYS A 428 29.93 26.34 -5.75
CA CYS A 428 28.73 26.30 -4.93
C CYS A 428 28.47 27.56 -4.08
N GLY A 429 29.28 28.63 -4.24
CA GLY A 429 29.14 29.85 -3.45
C GLY A 429 29.37 29.61 -1.92
N PRO A 430 28.74 30.38 -1.03
CA PRO A 430 28.95 30.28 0.41
C PRO A 430 28.21 29.10 1.06
N ALA A 431 27.30 28.42 0.35
CA ALA A 431 26.54 27.27 0.86
C ALA A 431 27.36 25.97 0.76
N PRO A 432 27.19 25.01 1.70
CA PRO A 432 27.77 23.69 1.59
C PRO A 432 27.38 23.01 0.28
N CYS A 433 28.38 22.43 -0.38
CA CYS A 433 28.21 21.68 -1.61
C CYS A 433 28.27 20.18 -1.30
N LEU A 434 27.21 19.44 -1.63
CA LEU A 434 27.07 18.03 -1.34
C LEU A 434 27.05 17.23 -2.63
N PHE A 435 28.10 16.43 -2.86
CA PHE A 435 28.12 15.48 -3.96
C PHE A 435 27.44 14.19 -3.54
N VAL A 436 26.35 13.83 -4.23
CA VAL A 436 25.51 12.67 -3.92
C VAL A 436 25.66 11.62 -5.01
N THR A 437 25.91 10.39 -4.60
CA THR A 437 26.00 9.25 -5.52
C THR A 437 25.50 7.95 -4.91
N HIS A 438 24.93 7.09 -5.75
CA HIS A 438 24.39 5.77 -5.40
C HIS A 438 25.05 4.71 -6.27
N THR A 439 26.12 4.08 -5.78
CA THR A 439 26.99 3.21 -6.55
C THR A 439 27.39 1.95 -5.78
N ARG A 440 27.87 0.92 -6.51
CA ARG A 440 28.39 -0.33 -5.94
C ARG A 440 29.79 -0.16 -5.36
N GLU A 441 30.62 0.62 -6.02
CA GLU A 441 31.98 0.88 -5.59
C GLU A 441 32.02 2.16 -4.77
N THR A 442 32.87 2.20 -3.74
CA THR A 442 33.12 3.46 -3.05
C THR A 442 33.72 4.43 -4.07
N PRO A 443 33.02 5.49 -4.47
CA PRO A 443 33.51 6.40 -5.48
C PRO A 443 34.79 7.05 -4.96
N ALA A 444 35.77 7.24 -5.86
CA ALA A 444 36.89 8.11 -5.55
C ALA A 444 36.29 9.47 -5.14
N PRO A 445 36.60 10.01 -3.94
CA PRO A 445 36.09 11.30 -3.57
C PRO A 445 36.53 12.30 -4.64
N PRO A 446 35.63 13.14 -5.13
CA PRO A 446 36.09 14.27 -5.96
C PRO A 446 37.16 15.00 -5.16
N ALA A 447 38.20 15.54 -5.83
CA ALA A 447 39.33 16.15 -5.17
C ALA A 447 38.88 17.11 -4.04
N ALA A 448 39.34 16.87 -2.81
CA ALA A 448 39.02 17.59 -1.59
C ALA A 448 37.62 17.35 -0.94
N GLY A 449 36.82 16.36 -1.37
CA GLY A 449 35.57 16.04 -0.71
C GLY A 449 35.72 15.17 0.54
N LYS A 450 35.04 15.54 1.63
CA LYS A 450 34.96 14.73 2.88
C LYS A 450 33.70 13.88 2.86
N LEU A 451 33.83 12.56 3.04
CA LEU A 451 32.67 11.68 3.24
C LEU A 451 31.94 12.07 4.52
N VAL A 452 30.65 12.44 4.40
CA VAL A 452 29.81 12.85 5.52
C VAL A 452 28.65 11.88 5.78
N PHE A 453 28.29 11.07 4.79
CA PHE A 453 27.24 10.05 4.94
C PHE A 453 27.49 8.85 4.03
N THR A 454 27.22 7.66 4.57
CA THR A 454 26.98 6.44 3.81
C THR A 454 25.99 5.55 4.56
N ASP A 455 25.15 4.81 3.82
CA ASP A 455 24.26 3.78 4.37
C ASP A 455 24.90 2.39 4.36
N ARG A 456 26.17 2.27 3.86
CA ARG A 456 26.95 1.03 3.93
C ARG A 456 27.42 0.79 5.36
N PRO A 457 26.94 -0.27 6.06
CA PRO A 457 27.38 -0.56 7.41
C PRO A 457 28.84 -1.04 7.45
N GLU A 458 29.61 -0.61 8.43
CA GLU A 458 31.03 -1.03 8.59
C GLU A 458 31.20 -2.55 8.77
N TRP A 459 30.24 -3.20 9.44
CA TRP A 459 30.28 -4.64 9.69
C TRP A 459 30.01 -5.48 8.43
N ILE A 460 29.53 -4.89 7.33
CA ILE A 460 29.06 -5.63 6.16
C ILE A 460 30.19 -6.44 5.50
N ASP A 461 31.41 -5.91 5.56
CA ASP A 461 32.56 -6.57 4.98
C ASP A 461 32.97 -7.86 5.73
N THR A 462 32.63 -7.96 7.03
CA THR A 462 32.88 -9.15 7.85
C THR A 462 31.94 -10.31 7.54
N VAL A 463 30.76 -10.03 6.97
CA VAL A 463 29.73 -11.03 6.64
C VAL A 463 29.41 -11.07 5.13
N ASN A 464 30.27 -10.50 4.30
CA ASN A 464 30.10 -10.43 2.82
C ASN A 464 30.42 -11.77 2.16
N LEU A 465 29.78 -12.86 2.64
CA LEU A 465 29.96 -14.20 2.12
C LEU A 465 29.49 -14.28 0.65
N GLY A 466 30.41 -14.63 -0.26
CA GLY A 466 30.13 -14.70 -1.69
C GLY A 466 29.93 -13.34 -2.37
N GLY A 467 30.40 -12.23 -1.78
CA GLY A 467 30.40 -10.91 -2.40
C GLY A 467 29.02 -10.31 -2.63
N TRP A 468 28.01 -10.66 -1.81
CA TRP A 468 26.65 -10.15 -2.01
C TRP A 468 26.53 -8.65 -1.77
N ALA A 469 27.31 -8.11 -0.83
CA ALA A 469 27.31 -6.68 -0.50
C ALA A 469 27.88 -5.84 -1.65
N ASP A 470 28.88 -6.38 -2.37
CA ASP A 470 29.52 -5.70 -3.51
C ASP A 470 28.60 -5.65 -4.75
N ARG A 471 27.53 -6.42 -4.75
CA ARG A 471 26.50 -6.40 -5.79
C ARG A 471 25.37 -5.41 -5.49
N GLN A 472 25.36 -4.84 -4.28
CA GLN A 472 24.41 -3.80 -3.89
C GLN A 472 24.96 -2.43 -4.18
N LYS A 473 24.07 -1.46 -4.44
CA LYS A 473 24.42 -0.06 -4.49
C LYS A 473 24.23 0.55 -3.12
N TRP A 474 25.12 1.45 -2.75
CA TRP A 474 25.12 2.16 -1.47
C TRP A 474 25.13 3.66 -1.73
N TRP A 475 24.54 4.42 -0.83
CA TRP A 475 24.54 5.86 -0.88
C TRP A 475 25.82 6.42 -0.27
N TYR A 476 26.41 7.43 -0.94
CA TYR A 476 27.55 8.20 -0.46
C TYR A 476 27.28 9.69 -0.67
N ILE A 477 27.55 10.50 0.37
CA ILE A 477 27.48 11.95 0.30
C ILE A 477 28.83 12.51 0.73
N TYR A 478 29.42 13.32 -0.11
CA TYR A 478 30.66 14.03 0.16
C TYR A 478 30.40 15.52 0.26
N GLU A 479 30.95 16.19 1.30
CA GLU A 479 30.88 17.64 1.49
C GLU A 479 32.13 18.28 0.92
N PHE A 480 31.92 19.35 0.20
CA PHE A 480 32.96 20.26 -0.30
C PHE A 480 32.82 21.61 0.36
N ARG A 481 33.92 22.21 0.64
CA ARG A 481 34.02 23.59 1.12
C ARG A 481 34.71 24.47 0.09
#